data_10917a8a4eecfcf51a7b5afb4654518b
#
_entry.id   10917a8a4eecfcf51a7b5afb4654518b
#
_cell.length_a   1.000
_cell.length_b   1.000
_cell.length_c   1.000
_cell.angle_alpha   90.00
_cell.angle_beta   90.00
_cell.angle_gamma   90.00
#
_symmetry.space_group_name_H-M   'P 1'
#
loop_
_entity.id
_entity.type
_entity.pdbx_description
1 polymer ?
#
loop_
_entity_poly.entity_id
_entity_poly.type
_entity_poly.pdbx_seq_one_letter_code
_entity_poly.pdbx_strand_id
1 'polypeptide(L)'
;MDLMVERCAGVDIGKDEVVACVRTPGPSGKGRRKETRTFSSFTSQLEAMADWFTAEGVTEVVMEATGSYWKSPWYVLEDRGFELKLVNARHVKILPGRKTDVLDAEWLAELLEHGLLRASFVPPVAIRELRDLTRYRKRLIQAHTSECQRIQKTLEDAGIKLDSVASDVLGVSGRLMLRALIDGERDPEVLAELAKGQLRKKIPDLREALHGRFRDHHALMIRLALDHTTHLEAAIAELDSQVDRVIAPFVEARDHLDTIPGIGKRAAECIIAEIGADMTRFPTAAHLASWAGMCPGNNITGGKRHSGKTNHGNLWLADILNQCAWSAARTRDTYLSAQFWRLARRIG
;
A
#
# COMPACT_ATOMS: atom_id res chain seq x y z
N MET A 1 22.22 16.45 28.75
CA MET A 1 20.88 15.98 28.32
C MET A 1 20.36 15.05 29.40
N ASP A 2 19.11 15.14 29.73
CA ASP A 2 18.51 14.28 30.73
C ASP A 2 18.38 12.84 30.19
N LEU A 3 18.56 11.86 31.06
CA LEU A 3 18.42 10.45 30.75
C LEU A 3 16.90 10.11 30.82
N MET A 4 16.33 9.71 29.69
CA MET A 4 14.91 9.36 29.59
C MET A 4 14.68 7.84 29.65
N VAL A 5 15.59 7.05 29.05
CA VAL A 5 15.54 5.58 29.02
C VAL A 5 16.84 5.02 29.58
N GLU A 6 16.73 4.29 30.68
CA GLU A 6 17.90 3.82 31.43
C GLU A 6 18.60 2.63 30.76
N ARG A 7 17.80 1.71 30.17
CA ARG A 7 18.28 0.47 29.51
C ARG A 7 17.64 0.33 28.15
N CYS A 8 18.42 0.63 27.10
CA CYS A 8 17.91 0.68 25.75
C CYS A 8 18.86 0.01 24.75
N ALA A 9 18.31 -0.32 23.57
CA ALA A 9 19.07 -0.81 22.44
C ALA A 9 18.74 -0.06 21.15
N GLY A 10 19.77 0.17 20.34
CA GLY A 10 19.63 0.65 18.96
C GLY A 10 20.01 -0.48 17.99
N VAL A 11 19.25 -0.62 16.92
CA VAL A 11 19.41 -1.69 15.93
C VAL A 11 19.51 -1.07 14.54
N ASP A 12 20.65 -1.26 13.90
CA ASP A 12 20.83 -0.98 12.47
C ASP A 12 20.66 -2.26 11.66
N ILE A 13 19.83 -2.19 10.58
CA ILE A 13 19.34 -3.37 9.89
C ILE A 13 19.80 -3.36 8.44
N GLY A 14 20.71 -4.27 8.11
CA GLY A 14 21.06 -4.63 6.74
C GLY A 14 20.23 -5.80 6.21
N LYS A 15 20.53 -6.19 4.99
CA LYS A 15 19.90 -7.37 4.34
C LYS A 15 20.35 -8.68 5.00
N ASP A 16 21.62 -8.82 5.23
CA ASP A 16 22.26 -10.07 5.65
C ASP A 16 22.73 -10.01 7.11
N GLU A 17 22.93 -8.80 7.64
CA GLU A 17 23.45 -8.55 8.98
C GLU A 17 22.62 -7.49 9.70
N VAL A 18 22.59 -7.63 11.03
CA VAL A 18 21.96 -6.71 11.96
C VAL A 18 22.99 -6.32 13.01
N VAL A 19 23.25 -5.04 13.14
CA VAL A 19 24.14 -4.49 14.18
C VAL A 19 23.28 -3.93 15.30
N ALA A 20 23.54 -4.38 16.54
CA ALA A 20 22.80 -3.96 17.71
C ALA A 20 23.72 -3.39 18.78
N CYS A 21 23.38 -2.24 19.34
CA CYS A 21 24.06 -1.61 20.44
C CYS A 21 23.16 -1.50 21.67
N VAL A 22 23.61 -2.05 22.79
CA VAL A 22 22.92 -1.93 24.09
C VAL A 22 23.61 -0.84 24.91
N ARG A 23 22.81 0.01 25.55
CA ARG A 23 23.24 1.03 26.51
C ARG A 23 22.59 0.80 27.86
N THR A 24 23.41 0.65 28.91
CA THR A 24 22.95 0.36 30.29
C THR A 24 23.73 1.22 31.29
N PRO A 25 23.31 1.32 32.56
CA PRO A 25 24.09 1.92 33.61
C PRO A 25 25.45 1.23 33.76
N GLY A 26 26.49 1.97 34.06
CA GLY A 26 27.80 1.41 34.36
C GLY A 26 27.81 0.56 35.64
N PRO A 27 28.79 -0.33 35.82
CA PRO A 27 28.83 -1.29 36.92
C PRO A 27 28.71 -0.72 38.33
N SER A 28 29.09 0.53 38.54
CA SER A 28 29.00 1.25 39.83
C SER A 28 27.84 2.27 39.87
N GLY A 29 26.92 2.21 38.90
CA GLY A 29 25.86 3.21 38.75
C GLY A 29 26.40 4.57 38.23
N LYS A 30 27.71 4.68 37.97
CA LYS A 30 28.31 5.89 37.39
C LYS A 30 28.66 5.67 35.94
N GLY A 31 28.21 6.63 35.10
CA GLY A 31 28.43 6.61 33.65
C GLY A 31 27.55 5.62 32.91
N ARG A 32 27.84 5.40 31.65
CA ARG A 32 27.10 4.52 30.73
C ARG A 32 28.00 3.44 30.18
N ARG A 33 27.56 2.18 30.23
CA ARG A 33 28.15 1.07 29.50
C ARG A 33 27.47 0.97 28.14
N LYS A 34 28.27 0.76 27.13
CA LYS A 34 27.76 0.39 25.80
C LYS A 34 28.44 -0.90 25.32
N GLU A 35 27.68 -1.74 24.66
CA GLU A 35 28.20 -2.95 24.03
C GLU A 35 27.50 -3.12 22.68
N THR A 36 28.29 -3.37 21.64
CA THR A 36 27.79 -3.54 20.26
C THR A 36 28.13 -4.95 19.79
N ARG A 37 27.13 -5.63 19.19
CA ARG A 37 27.27 -6.97 18.59
C ARG A 37 26.65 -6.99 17.22
N THR A 38 27.19 -7.87 16.35
CA THR A 38 26.64 -8.12 15.01
C THR A 38 26.04 -9.52 15.00
N PHE A 39 24.85 -9.61 14.40
CA PHE A 39 24.11 -10.85 14.22
C PHE A 39 23.78 -11.02 12.73
N SER A 40 23.64 -12.25 12.25
CA SER A 40 23.04 -12.44 10.93
C SER A 40 21.53 -12.21 10.97
N SER A 41 20.93 -11.92 9.82
CA SER A 41 19.48 -11.69 9.70
C SER A 41 18.62 -12.97 9.81
N PHE A 42 19.24 -14.14 10.06
CA PHE A 42 18.48 -15.38 10.30
C PHE A 42 17.73 -15.34 11.63
N THR A 43 16.50 -15.89 11.64
CA THR A 43 15.61 -15.84 12.80
C THR A 43 16.29 -16.31 14.10
N SER A 44 17.04 -17.41 14.07
CA SER A 44 17.76 -17.92 15.25
C SER A 44 18.79 -16.93 15.83
N GLN A 45 19.42 -16.12 14.97
CA GLN A 45 20.37 -15.10 15.41
C GLN A 45 19.65 -13.85 15.93
N LEU A 46 18.47 -13.51 15.37
CA LEU A 46 17.60 -12.47 15.90
C LEU A 46 17.01 -12.87 17.27
N GLU A 47 16.69 -14.14 17.47
CA GLU A 47 16.30 -14.68 18.78
C GLU A 47 17.46 -14.59 19.80
N ALA A 48 18.69 -14.94 19.40
CA ALA A 48 19.88 -14.78 20.25
C ALA A 48 20.14 -13.29 20.59
N MET A 49 19.86 -12.37 19.67
CA MET A 49 19.89 -10.93 19.93
C MET A 49 18.84 -10.52 20.97
N ALA A 50 17.62 -11.04 20.86
CA ALA A 50 16.54 -10.78 21.82
C ALA A 50 16.86 -11.36 23.21
N ASP A 51 17.46 -12.55 23.28
CA ASP A 51 17.92 -13.15 24.52
C ASP A 51 19.02 -12.29 25.17
N TRP A 52 19.98 -11.79 24.39
CA TRP A 52 20.97 -10.84 24.88
C TRP A 52 20.34 -9.56 25.42
N PHE A 53 19.37 -8.96 24.72
CA PHE A 53 18.65 -7.77 25.22
C PHE A 53 17.94 -8.05 26.54
N THR A 54 17.31 -9.21 26.66
CA THR A 54 16.68 -9.65 27.92
C THR A 54 17.68 -9.79 29.05
N ALA A 55 18.86 -10.42 28.80
CA ALA A 55 19.89 -10.58 29.77
C ALA A 55 20.50 -9.24 30.26
N GLU A 56 20.59 -8.25 29.39
CA GLU A 56 21.04 -6.89 29.73
C GLU A 56 19.92 -6.01 30.34
N GLY A 57 18.70 -6.56 30.46
CA GLY A 57 17.53 -5.86 31.02
C GLY A 57 17.06 -4.68 30.18
N VAL A 58 17.22 -4.75 28.86
CA VAL A 58 16.73 -3.74 27.92
C VAL A 58 15.21 -3.63 28.02
N THR A 59 14.70 -2.41 28.07
CA THR A 59 13.24 -2.13 28.12
C THR A 59 12.72 -1.58 26.80
N GLU A 60 13.52 -0.76 26.12
CA GLU A 60 13.13 -0.12 24.87
C GLU A 60 14.16 -0.39 23.76
N VAL A 61 13.66 -0.65 22.56
CA VAL A 61 14.49 -0.90 21.40
C VAL A 61 14.06 0.02 20.25
N VAL A 62 15.03 0.66 19.61
CA VAL A 62 14.80 1.45 18.39
C VAL A 62 15.48 0.81 17.21
N MET A 63 14.79 0.86 16.06
CA MET A 63 15.35 0.43 14.78
C MET A 63 14.97 1.38 13.66
N GLU A 64 15.83 1.45 12.63
CA GLU A 64 15.57 2.27 11.44
C GLU A 64 14.72 1.51 10.42
N ALA A 65 13.76 2.21 9.79
CA ALA A 65 12.89 1.65 8.74
C ALA A 65 13.66 1.53 7.41
N THR A 66 14.44 0.45 7.24
CA THR A 66 15.18 0.17 6.02
C THR A 66 14.43 -0.83 5.15
N GLY A 67 13.75 -0.35 4.09
CA GLY A 67 12.98 -1.18 3.17
C GLY A 67 11.95 -2.07 3.88
N SER A 68 12.02 -3.39 3.67
CA SER A 68 11.22 -4.40 4.37
C SER A 68 12.01 -5.18 5.42
N TYR A 69 13.33 -4.95 5.52
CA TYR A 69 14.22 -5.75 6.36
C TYR A 69 13.95 -5.61 7.86
N TRP A 70 13.42 -4.47 8.30
CA TRP A 70 13.04 -4.22 9.68
C TRP A 70 11.95 -5.13 10.21
N LYS A 71 11.14 -5.76 9.33
CA LYS A 71 10.00 -6.59 9.74
C LYS A 71 10.42 -7.81 10.55
N SER A 72 11.46 -8.53 10.12
CA SER A 72 11.91 -9.75 10.79
C SER A 72 12.44 -9.49 12.22
N PRO A 73 13.40 -8.56 12.45
CA PRO A 73 13.81 -8.22 13.81
C PRO A 73 12.64 -7.68 14.66
N TRP A 74 11.76 -6.86 14.06
CA TRP A 74 10.61 -6.34 14.78
C TRP A 74 9.72 -7.44 15.34
N TYR A 75 9.37 -8.45 14.52
CA TYR A 75 8.46 -9.51 14.94
C TYR A 75 9.06 -10.36 16.07
N VAL A 76 10.35 -10.70 15.97
CA VAL A 76 11.05 -11.43 17.04
C VAL A 76 11.07 -10.64 18.35
N LEU A 77 11.30 -9.32 18.28
CA LEU A 77 11.38 -8.48 19.48
C LEU A 77 9.99 -8.15 20.05
N GLU A 78 8.97 -7.98 19.20
CA GLU A 78 7.58 -7.72 19.61
C GLU A 78 7.04 -8.87 20.48
N ASP A 79 7.33 -10.12 20.11
CA ASP A 79 6.93 -11.32 20.86
C ASP A 79 7.59 -11.43 22.23
N ARG A 80 8.71 -10.72 22.46
CA ARG A 80 9.45 -10.70 23.74
C ARG A 80 9.02 -9.56 24.67
N GLY A 81 8.09 -8.69 24.25
CA GLY A 81 7.50 -7.64 25.08
C GLY A 81 8.36 -6.39 25.27
N PHE A 82 9.36 -6.15 24.41
CA PHE A 82 10.09 -4.88 24.40
C PHE A 82 9.20 -3.73 23.90
N GLU A 83 9.40 -2.53 24.45
CA GLU A 83 8.84 -1.32 23.83
C GLU A 83 9.64 -0.98 22.55
N LEU A 84 9.00 -1.15 21.39
CA LEU A 84 9.65 -1.00 20.09
C LEU A 84 9.36 0.35 19.45
N LYS A 85 10.40 0.99 18.93
CA LYS A 85 10.30 2.24 18.18
C LYS A 85 10.92 2.07 16.80
N LEU A 86 10.10 2.14 15.75
CA LEU A 86 10.58 2.21 14.37
C LEU A 86 10.75 3.68 13.99
N VAL A 87 11.92 4.07 13.52
CA VAL A 87 12.21 5.46 13.14
C VAL A 87 12.50 5.60 11.65
N ASN A 88 12.16 6.75 11.09
CA ASN A 88 12.44 7.04 9.69
C ASN A 88 13.88 7.56 9.56
N ALA A 89 14.66 6.93 8.67
CA ALA A 89 16.03 7.35 8.32
C ALA A 89 16.20 8.85 8.08
N ARG A 90 15.20 9.49 7.50
CA ARG A 90 15.22 10.93 7.21
C ARG A 90 15.25 11.78 8.47
N HIS A 91 14.53 11.36 9.52
CA HIS A 91 14.50 12.08 10.79
C HIS A 91 15.80 11.89 11.57
N VAL A 92 16.39 10.71 11.52
CA VAL A 92 17.67 10.40 12.17
C VAL A 92 18.82 11.16 11.49
N LYS A 93 18.82 11.27 10.16
CA LYS A 93 19.87 11.99 9.39
C LYS A 93 19.89 13.50 9.57
N ILE A 94 18.81 14.11 10.05
CA ILE A 94 18.72 15.57 10.29
C ILE A 94 19.42 15.92 11.61
N LEU A 95 19.56 14.97 12.53
CA LEU A 95 20.21 15.19 13.81
C LEU A 95 21.74 15.23 13.61
N PRO A 96 22.46 16.25 14.15
CA PRO A 96 23.90 16.37 13.96
C PRO A 96 24.65 15.25 14.67
N GLY A 97 25.48 14.49 13.94
CA GLY A 97 26.32 13.40 14.46
C GLY A 97 27.22 12.81 13.38
N ARG A 98 28.21 12.00 13.78
CA ARG A 98 29.14 11.30 12.86
C ARG A 98 28.56 9.95 12.43
N LYS A 99 28.76 9.59 11.16
CA LYS A 99 28.17 8.43 10.51
C LYS A 99 29.19 7.38 10.09
N THR A 100 29.07 6.17 10.64
CA THR A 100 29.60 4.89 10.11
C THR A 100 28.65 3.78 10.55
N ASP A 101 28.56 2.63 9.84
CA ASP A 101 27.52 1.60 10.06
C ASP A 101 27.48 1.05 11.50
N VAL A 102 28.64 0.83 12.15
CA VAL A 102 28.71 0.47 13.57
C VAL A 102 28.24 1.61 14.47
N LEU A 103 28.48 2.86 14.04
CA LEU A 103 28.04 4.06 14.74
C LEU A 103 26.55 4.34 14.55
N ASP A 104 25.88 3.75 13.54
CA ASP A 104 24.45 3.97 13.31
C ASP A 104 23.61 3.30 14.41
N ALA A 105 23.94 2.05 14.81
CA ALA A 105 23.28 1.38 15.95
C ALA A 105 23.58 2.09 17.29
N GLU A 106 24.83 2.51 17.50
CA GLU A 106 25.24 3.25 18.69
C GLU A 106 24.53 4.61 18.78
N TRP A 107 24.43 5.30 17.63
CA TRP A 107 23.74 6.58 17.51
C TRP A 107 22.24 6.46 17.76
N LEU A 108 21.58 5.43 17.20
CA LEU A 108 20.19 5.15 17.48
C LEU A 108 19.94 4.90 18.97
N ALA A 109 20.78 4.09 19.63
CA ALA A 109 20.67 3.83 21.05
C ALA A 109 20.87 5.11 21.89
N GLU A 110 21.79 6.00 21.50
CA GLU A 110 22.04 7.27 22.19
C GLU A 110 20.87 8.23 22.03
N LEU A 111 20.31 8.36 20.82
CA LEU A 111 19.14 9.19 20.58
C LEU A 111 17.89 8.67 21.34
N LEU A 112 17.73 7.34 21.43
CA LEU A 112 16.64 6.73 22.22
C LEU A 112 16.81 7.04 23.71
N GLU A 113 18.01 6.87 24.23
CA GLU A 113 18.38 7.16 25.62
C GLU A 113 17.95 8.56 26.08
N HIS A 114 18.07 9.53 25.19
CA HIS A 114 17.73 10.94 25.44
C HIS A 114 16.31 11.34 24.99
N GLY A 115 15.50 10.40 24.49
CA GLY A 115 14.13 10.69 24.05
C GLY A 115 14.01 11.57 22.80
N LEU A 116 15.06 11.63 21.98
CA LEU A 116 15.13 12.52 20.81
C LEU A 116 14.49 11.93 19.54
N LEU A 117 13.95 10.72 19.62
CA LEU A 117 13.41 10.02 18.47
C LEU A 117 11.89 10.08 18.41
N ARG A 118 11.38 10.36 17.21
CA ARG A 118 9.96 10.26 16.91
C ARG A 118 9.67 8.92 16.24
N ALA A 119 8.91 8.06 16.91
CA ALA A 119 8.51 6.77 16.38
C ALA A 119 7.54 6.91 15.18
N SER A 120 7.74 6.06 14.20
CA SER A 120 6.80 5.82 13.11
C SER A 120 5.69 4.88 13.59
N PHE A 121 4.52 5.00 12.99
CA PHE A 121 3.42 4.10 13.29
C PHE A 121 3.64 2.71 12.69
N VAL A 122 3.78 1.71 13.54
CA VAL A 122 3.71 0.29 13.17
C VAL A 122 2.37 -0.26 13.64
N PRO A 123 1.49 -0.71 12.74
CA PRO A 123 0.18 -1.22 13.13
C PRO A 123 0.27 -2.54 13.89
N PRO A 124 -0.77 -2.90 14.67
CA PRO A 124 -0.93 -4.24 15.24
C PRO A 124 -0.93 -5.34 14.16
N VAL A 125 -0.61 -6.57 14.55
CA VAL A 125 -0.49 -7.74 13.64
C VAL A 125 -1.66 -7.85 12.69
N ALA A 126 -2.90 -7.85 13.19
CA ALA A 126 -4.11 -7.98 12.34
C ALA A 126 -4.22 -6.89 11.26
N ILE A 127 -3.81 -5.66 11.58
CA ILE A 127 -3.78 -4.57 10.59
C ILE A 127 -2.62 -4.73 9.60
N ARG A 128 -1.48 -5.28 10.01
CA ARG A 128 -0.35 -5.58 9.10
C ARG A 128 -0.74 -6.66 8.09
N GLU A 129 -1.38 -7.73 8.54
CA GLU A 129 -1.89 -8.80 7.68
C GLU A 129 -2.93 -8.26 6.68
N LEU A 130 -3.90 -7.50 7.17
CA LEU A 130 -4.90 -6.85 6.31
C LEU A 130 -4.25 -5.94 5.27
N ARG A 131 -3.20 -5.20 5.66
CA ARG A 131 -2.43 -4.32 4.77
C ARG A 131 -1.71 -5.11 3.67
N ASP A 132 -1.07 -6.21 3.99
CA ASP A 132 -0.38 -7.03 3.00
C ASP A 132 -1.38 -7.63 2.00
N LEU A 133 -2.54 -8.13 2.46
CA LEU A 133 -3.62 -8.66 1.63
C LEU A 133 -4.24 -7.59 0.71
N THR A 134 -4.61 -6.43 1.25
CA THR A 134 -5.26 -5.36 0.48
C THR A 134 -4.32 -4.74 -0.56
N ARG A 135 -3.04 -4.58 -0.23
CA ARG A 135 -2.02 -4.10 -1.16
C ARG A 135 -1.75 -5.11 -2.27
N TYR A 136 -1.69 -6.39 -1.95
CA TYR A 136 -1.50 -7.44 -2.97
C TYR A 136 -2.71 -7.52 -3.88
N ARG A 137 -3.94 -7.53 -3.33
CA ARG A 137 -5.19 -7.45 -4.10
C ARG A 137 -5.18 -6.27 -5.09
N LYS A 138 -4.77 -5.09 -4.65
CA LYS A 138 -4.67 -3.91 -5.52
C LYS A 138 -3.71 -4.13 -6.69
N ARG A 139 -2.56 -4.76 -6.45
CA ARG A 139 -1.61 -5.10 -7.52
C ARG A 139 -2.20 -6.08 -8.53
N LEU A 140 -2.94 -7.09 -8.07
CA LEU A 140 -3.61 -8.02 -8.97
C LEU A 140 -4.71 -7.33 -9.80
N ILE A 141 -5.47 -6.42 -9.21
CA ILE A 141 -6.47 -5.61 -9.95
C ILE A 141 -5.78 -4.73 -11.02
N GLN A 142 -4.63 -4.13 -10.71
CA GLN A 142 -3.85 -3.36 -11.67
C GLN A 142 -3.32 -4.25 -12.81
N ALA A 143 -2.82 -5.43 -12.50
CA ALA A 143 -2.37 -6.42 -13.49
C ALA A 143 -3.54 -6.85 -14.38
N HIS A 144 -4.69 -7.16 -13.82
CA HIS A 144 -5.91 -7.47 -14.56
C HIS A 144 -6.29 -6.35 -15.54
N THR A 145 -6.33 -5.10 -15.05
CA THR A 145 -6.62 -3.93 -15.90
C THR A 145 -5.61 -3.81 -17.06
N SER A 146 -4.34 -4.08 -16.80
CA SER A 146 -3.29 -4.04 -17.83
C SER A 146 -3.50 -5.12 -18.90
N GLU A 147 -3.94 -6.32 -18.51
CA GLU A 147 -4.28 -7.37 -19.48
C GLU A 147 -5.52 -7.03 -20.29
N CYS A 148 -6.57 -6.45 -19.66
CA CYS A 148 -7.75 -5.95 -20.37
C CYS A 148 -7.35 -4.94 -21.46
N GLN A 149 -6.50 -3.98 -21.11
CA GLN A 149 -5.98 -2.98 -22.07
C GLN A 149 -5.14 -3.61 -23.18
N ARG A 150 -4.38 -4.69 -22.88
CA ARG A 150 -3.62 -5.43 -23.88
C ARG A 150 -4.54 -6.12 -24.88
N ILE A 151 -5.62 -6.75 -24.42
CA ILE A 151 -6.63 -7.35 -25.29
C ILE A 151 -7.24 -6.29 -26.21
N GLN A 152 -7.65 -5.14 -25.66
CA GLN A 152 -8.22 -4.05 -26.44
C GLN A 152 -7.25 -3.54 -27.52
N LYS A 153 -5.96 -3.33 -27.17
CA LYS A 153 -4.94 -2.91 -28.13
C LYS A 153 -4.70 -3.94 -29.23
N THR A 154 -4.76 -5.23 -28.90
CA THR A 154 -4.60 -6.32 -29.89
C THR A 154 -5.81 -6.37 -30.83
N LEU A 155 -7.02 -6.12 -30.34
CA LEU A 155 -8.20 -5.99 -31.19
C LEU A 155 -8.12 -4.76 -32.11
N GLU A 156 -7.67 -3.62 -31.58
CA GLU A 156 -7.42 -2.40 -32.37
C GLU A 156 -6.43 -2.66 -33.53
N ASP A 157 -5.31 -3.36 -33.25
CA ASP A 157 -4.34 -3.72 -34.28
C ASP A 157 -4.94 -4.64 -35.36
N ALA A 158 -5.87 -5.50 -34.99
CA ALA A 158 -6.65 -6.33 -35.91
C ALA A 158 -7.76 -5.57 -36.64
N GLY A 159 -8.00 -4.29 -36.35
CA GLY A 159 -9.10 -3.48 -36.90
C GLY A 159 -10.47 -3.84 -36.32
N ILE A 160 -10.53 -4.56 -35.21
CA ILE A 160 -11.77 -4.94 -34.51
C ILE A 160 -12.10 -3.89 -33.45
N LYS A 161 -13.26 -3.23 -33.57
CA LYS A 161 -13.72 -2.12 -32.74
C LYS A 161 -14.75 -2.53 -31.68
N LEU A 162 -14.55 -3.67 -31.04
CA LEU A 162 -15.53 -4.23 -30.11
C LEU A 162 -15.82 -3.31 -28.92
N ASP A 163 -14.86 -2.55 -28.43
CA ASP A 163 -14.96 -1.60 -27.34
C ASP A 163 -15.79 -0.33 -27.70
N SER A 164 -15.94 -0.02 -28.99
CA SER A 164 -16.81 1.07 -29.45
C SER A 164 -18.29 0.73 -29.31
N VAL A 165 -18.66 -0.55 -29.25
CA VAL A 165 -20.04 -1.04 -29.16
C VAL A 165 -20.34 -1.66 -27.80
N ALA A 166 -19.44 -2.50 -27.30
CA ALA A 166 -19.55 -3.17 -26.03
C ALA A 166 -18.86 -2.37 -24.92
N SER A 167 -19.60 -1.94 -23.90
CA SER A 167 -19.05 -1.22 -22.75
C SER A 167 -18.09 -2.08 -21.91
N ASP A 168 -18.21 -3.41 -21.99
CA ASP A 168 -17.34 -4.36 -21.35
C ASP A 168 -16.94 -5.47 -22.35
N VAL A 169 -15.73 -5.37 -22.87
CA VAL A 169 -15.16 -6.33 -23.83
C VAL A 169 -14.91 -7.70 -23.19
N LEU A 170 -14.71 -7.75 -21.87
CA LEU A 170 -14.50 -9.00 -21.11
C LEU A 170 -15.75 -9.51 -20.40
N GLY A 171 -16.90 -8.88 -20.63
CA GLY A 171 -18.18 -9.40 -20.18
C GLY A 171 -18.60 -10.67 -20.95
N VAL A 172 -19.74 -11.23 -20.57
CA VAL A 172 -20.21 -12.53 -21.11
C VAL A 172 -20.17 -12.57 -22.63
N SER A 173 -20.75 -11.59 -23.31
CA SER A 173 -20.80 -11.55 -24.79
C SER A 173 -19.42 -11.35 -25.39
N GLY A 174 -18.62 -10.44 -24.87
CA GLY A 174 -17.28 -10.19 -25.38
C GLY A 174 -16.37 -11.41 -25.26
N ARG A 175 -16.39 -12.11 -24.13
CA ARG A 175 -15.64 -13.37 -23.95
C ARG A 175 -16.07 -14.47 -24.93
N LEU A 176 -17.37 -14.58 -25.25
CA LEU A 176 -17.84 -15.51 -26.28
C LEU A 176 -17.29 -15.17 -27.65
N MET A 177 -17.34 -13.89 -28.06
CA MET A 177 -16.81 -13.41 -29.33
C MET A 177 -15.28 -13.59 -29.40
N LEU A 178 -14.55 -13.27 -28.32
CA LEU A 178 -13.09 -13.46 -28.26
C LEU A 178 -12.70 -14.93 -28.39
N ARG A 179 -13.42 -15.84 -27.72
CA ARG A 179 -13.17 -17.29 -27.84
C ARG A 179 -13.43 -17.77 -29.25
N ALA A 180 -14.56 -17.38 -29.90
CA ALA A 180 -14.86 -17.72 -31.28
C ALA A 180 -13.77 -17.21 -32.25
N LEU A 181 -13.28 -15.97 -32.05
CA LEU A 181 -12.15 -15.43 -32.83
C LEU A 181 -10.86 -16.26 -32.63
N ILE A 182 -10.58 -16.69 -31.39
CA ILE A 182 -9.43 -17.56 -31.06
C ILE A 182 -9.57 -18.92 -31.78
N ASP A 183 -10.78 -19.47 -31.79
CA ASP A 183 -11.09 -20.78 -32.38
C ASP A 183 -11.17 -20.75 -33.92
N GLY A 184 -10.97 -19.59 -34.53
CA GLY A 184 -10.85 -19.45 -35.99
C GLY A 184 -12.08 -18.89 -36.67
N GLU A 185 -13.15 -18.52 -35.94
CA GLU A 185 -14.30 -17.82 -36.52
C GLU A 185 -13.91 -16.42 -37.01
N ARG A 186 -14.33 -16.06 -38.23
CA ARG A 186 -14.00 -14.77 -38.86
C ARG A 186 -15.23 -14.09 -39.45
N ASP A 187 -16.37 -14.77 -39.50
CA ASP A 187 -17.61 -14.21 -40.02
C ASP A 187 -18.23 -13.24 -39.01
N PRO A 188 -18.28 -11.93 -39.31
CA PRO A 188 -18.86 -10.96 -38.41
C PRO A 188 -20.34 -11.22 -38.08
N GLU A 189 -21.09 -11.85 -38.98
CA GLU A 189 -22.48 -12.23 -38.76
C GLU A 189 -22.59 -13.27 -37.63
N VAL A 190 -21.78 -14.32 -37.72
CA VAL A 190 -21.74 -15.41 -36.72
C VAL A 190 -21.25 -14.86 -35.37
N LEU A 191 -20.20 -14.05 -35.37
CA LEU A 191 -19.64 -13.44 -34.16
C LEU A 191 -20.65 -12.51 -33.47
N ALA A 192 -21.38 -11.67 -34.21
CA ALA A 192 -22.37 -10.74 -33.66
C ALA A 192 -23.56 -11.46 -33.02
N GLU A 193 -23.96 -12.63 -33.52
CA GLU A 193 -25.05 -13.44 -32.95
C GLU A 193 -24.70 -14.05 -31.56
N LEU A 194 -23.43 -14.06 -31.18
CA LEU A 194 -22.99 -14.44 -29.82
C LEU A 194 -23.39 -13.44 -28.74
N ALA A 195 -23.88 -12.25 -29.13
CA ALA A 195 -24.34 -11.24 -28.21
C ALA A 195 -25.46 -11.73 -27.28
N LYS A 196 -25.39 -11.39 -25.98
CA LYS A 196 -26.39 -11.71 -24.97
C LYS A 196 -26.98 -10.44 -24.35
N GLY A 197 -28.17 -10.57 -23.79
CA GLY A 197 -28.84 -9.50 -23.07
C GLY A 197 -29.02 -8.22 -23.90
N GLN A 198 -28.71 -7.09 -23.31
CA GLN A 198 -28.89 -5.78 -23.98
C GLN A 198 -27.99 -5.57 -25.21
N LEU A 199 -26.87 -6.29 -25.29
CA LEU A 199 -25.95 -6.16 -26.42
C LEU A 199 -26.57 -6.70 -27.72
N ARG A 200 -27.57 -7.58 -27.65
CA ARG A 200 -28.32 -8.06 -28.83
C ARG A 200 -28.98 -6.94 -29.62
N LYS A 201 -29.38 -5.85 -28.96
CA LYS A 201 -29.96 -4.68 -29.62
C LYS A 201 -28.97 -3.94 -30.55
N LYS A 202 -27.68 -4.24 -30.38
CA LYS A 202 -26.58 -3.63 -31.14
C LYS A 202 -25.94 -4.60 -32.13
N ILE A 203 -26.64 -5.69 -32.52
CA ILE A 203 -26.09 -6.68 -33.48
C ILE A 203 -25.66 -6.02 -34.80
N PRO A 204 -26.39 -5.07 -35.39
CA PRO A 204 -25.94 -4.37 -36.60
C PRO A 204 -24.58 -3.65 -36.42
N ASP A 205 -24.42 -2.93 -35.30
CA ASP A 205 -23.16 -2.23 -34.97
C ASP A 205 -22.03 -3.22 -34.66
N LEU A 206 -22.35 -4.37 -34.06
CA LEU A 206 -21.37 -5.44 -33.78
C LEU A 206 -20.84 -6.08 -35.06
N ARG A 207 -21.67 -6.26 -36.10
CA ARG A 207 -21.21 -6.78 -37.38
C ARG A 207 -20.14 -5.89 -38.00
N GLU A 208 -20.36 -4.59 -37.99
CA GLU A 208 -19.36 -3.62 -38.44
C GLU A 208 -18.10 -3.63 -37.56
N ALA A 209 -18.28 -3.62 -36.24
CA ALA A 209 -17.17 -3.60 -35.29
C ALA A 209 -16.30 -4.85 -35.31
N LEU A 210 -16.87 -6.01 -35.68
CA LEU A 210 -16.16 -7.30 -35.73
C LEU A 210 -15.55 -7.56 -37.12
N HIS A 211 -15.79 -6.71 -38.10
CA HIS A 211 -15.14 -6.79 -39.40
C HIS A 211 -13.72 -6.23 -39.36
N GLY A 212 -12.71 -7.11 -39.39
CA GLY A 212 -11.29 -6.75 -39.23
C GLY A 212 -10.34 -7.76 -39.87
N ARG A 213 -9.05 -7.58 -39.65
CA ARG A 213 -7.96 -8.42 -40.16
C ARG A 213 -7.35 -9.30 -39.06
N PHE A 214 -8.18 -10.05 -38.38
CA PHE A 214 -7.75 -10.91 -37.27
C PHE A 214 -6.94 -12.10 -37.78
N ARG A 215 -5.69 -12.28 -37.26
CA ARG A 215 -4.72 -13.29 -37.65
C ARG A 215 -4.34 -14.18 -36.47
N ASP A 216 -3.59 -15.29 -36.76
CA ASP A 216 -3.22 -16.29 -35.75
C ASP A 216 -2.38 -15.72 -34.58
N HIS A 217 -1.49 -14.76 -34.87
CA HIS A 217 -0.75 -14.12 -33.77
C HIS A 217 -1.65 -13.29 -32.84
N HIS A 218 -2.72 -12.62 -33.35
CA HIS A 218 -3.71 -11.95 -32.53
C HIS A 218 -4.45 -12.97 -31.65
N ALA A 219 -4.84 -14.13 -32.26
CA ALA A 219 -5.49 -15.22 -31.53
C ALA A 219 -4.63 -15.73 -30.37
N LEU A 220 -3.33 -15.96 -30.63
CA LEU A 220 -2.38 -16.38 -29.59
C LEU A 220 -2.27 -15.36 -28.48
N MET A 221 -2.06 -14.07 -28.83
CA MET A 221 -1.90 -12.99 -27.84
C MET A 221 -3.14 -12.79 -26.98
N ILE A 222 -4.34 -12.78 -27.59
CA ILE A 222 -5.60 -12.63 -26.87
C ILE A 222 -5.87 -13.84 -26.00
N ARG A 223 -5.60 -15.08 -26.47
CA ARG A 223 -5.75 -16.29 -25.66
C ARG A 223 -4.90 -16.22 -24.40
N LEU A 224 -3.60 -15.91 -24.52
CA LEU A 224 -2.70 -15.81 -23.38
C LEU A 224 -3.14 -14.72 -22.38
N ALA A 225 -3.56 -13.56 -22.88
CA ALA A 225 -4.06 -12.49 -22.03
C ALA A 225 -5.40 -12.85 -21.35
N LEU A 226 -6.31 -13.52 -22.06
CA LEU A 226 -7.61 -13.95 -21.54
C LEU A 226 -7.45 -15.05 -20.47
N ASP A 227 -6.53 -16.00 -20.66
CA ASP A 227 -6.20 -17.01 -19.65
C ASP A 227 -5.61 -16.35 -18.40
N HIS A 228 -4.73 -15.36 -18.58
CA HIS A 228 -4.16 -14.61 -17.46
C HIS A 228 -5.21 -13.77 -16.72
N THR A 229 -6.15 -13.09 -17.43
CA THR A 229 -7.26 -12.39 -16.75
C THR A 229 -8.11 -13.34 -15.90
N THR A 230 -8.40 -14.53 -16.40
CA THR A 230 -9.17 -15.54 -15.67
C THR A 230 -8.45 -16.01 -14.40
N HIS A 231 -7.15 -16.23 -14.48
CA HIS A 231 -6.32 -16.56 -13.31
C HIS A 231 -6.32 -15.40 -12.27
N LEU A 232 -6.14 -14.16 -12.72
CA LEU A 232 -6.15 -12.99 -11.86
C LEU A 232 -7.51 -12.77 -11.18
N GLU A 233 -8.61 -13.01 -11.88
CA GLU A 233 -9.98 -12.95 -11.32
C GLU A 233 -10.15 -13.96 -10.18
N ALA A 234 -9.70 -15.19 -10.36
CA ALA A 234 -9.73 -16.23 -9.33
C ALA A 234 -8.89 -15.85 -8.11
N ALA A 235 -7.66 -15.38 -8.32
CA ALA A 235 -6.76 -14.94 -7.25
C ALA A 235 -7.31 -13.71 -6.48
N ILE A 236 -7.94 -12.76 -7.18
CA ILE A 236 -8.61 -11.61 -6.54
C ILE A 236 -9.78 -12.09 -5.67
N ALA A 237 -10.59 -13.04 -6.14
CA ALA A 237 -11.71 -13.59 -5.38
C ALA A 237 -11.23 -14.33 -4.10
N GLU A 238 -10.13 -15.06 -4.18
CA GLU A 238 -9.49 -15.69 -3.03
C GLU A 238 -9.03 -14.66 -2.00
N LEU A 239 -8.35 -13.59 -2.45
CA LEU A 239 -7.94 -12.49 -1.58
C LEU A 239 -9.14 -11.75 -0.97
N ASP A 240 -10.22 -11.54 -1.71
CA ASP A 240 -11.46 -10.94 -1.17
C ASP A 240 -11.99 -11.79 0.01
N SER A 241 -11.99 -13.12 -0.13
CA SER A 241 -12.42 -14.04 0.94
C SER A 241 -11.50 -13.98 2.17
N GLN A 242 -10.19 -13.82 1.98
CA GLN A 242 -9.24 -13.67 3.07
C GLN A 242 -9.39 -12.31 3.77
N VAL A 243 -9.54 -11.23 3.00
CA VAL A 243 -9.78 -9.88 3.53
C VAL A 243 -11.06 -9.87 4.38
N ASP A 244 -12.16 -10.51 3.91
CA ASP A 244 -13.42 -10.60 4.68
C ASP A 244 -13.24 -11.32 6.04
N ARG A 245 -12.33 -12.27 6.14
CA ARG A 245 -12.00 -12.95 7.42
C ARG A 245 -11.16 -12.06 8.35
N VAL A 246 -10.11 -11.45 7.82
CA VAL A 246 -9.16 -10.66 8.64
C VAL A 246 -9.78 -9.35 9.10
N ILE A 247 -10.71 -8.75 8.32
CA ILE A 247 -11.37 -7.49 8.68
C ILE A 247 -12.51 -7.68 9.69
N ALA A 248 -12.91 -8.90 9.99
CA ALA A 248 -14.05 -9.18 10.88
C ALA A 248 -14.02 -8.39 12.20
N PRO A 249 -12.89 -8.22 12.91
CA PRO A 249 -12.81 -7.40 14.12
C PRO A 249 -13.04 -5.90 13.90
N PHE A 250 -13.00 -5.44 12.66
CA PHE A 250 -13.06 -4.03 12.27
C PHE A 250 -14.30 -3.70 11.41
N VAL A 251 -15.29 -4.59 11.38
CA VAL A 251 -16.50 -4.45 10.55
C VAL A 251 -17.25 -3.16 10.87
N GLU A 252 -17.37 -2.80 12.13
CA GLU A 252 -18.05 -1.55 12.54
C GLU A 252 -17.35 -0.31 11.94
N ALA A 253 -16.03 -0.25 12.02
CA ALA A 253 -15.25 0.84 11.42
C ALA A 253 -15.38 0.87 9.89
N ARG A 254 -15.41 -0.31 9.24
CA ARG A 254 -15.65 -0.44 7.79
C ARG A 254 -17.02 0.11 7.41
N ASP A 255 -18.05 -0.30 8.13
CA ASP A 255 -19.43 0.09 7.85
C ASP A 255 -19.65 1.59 8.09
N HIS A 256 -19.01 2.18 9.08
CA HIS A 256 -18.99 3.64 9.27
C HIS A 256 -18.32 4.36 8.09
N LEU A 257 -17.20 3.86 7.57
CA LEU A 257 -16.55 4.44 6.41
C LEU A 257 -17.39 4.33 5.14
N ASP A 258 -18.11 3.22 4.95
CA ASP A 258 -18.98 2.97 3.79
C ASP A 258 -20.18 3.94 3.74
N THR A 259 -20.56 4.57 4.86
CA THR A 259 -21.59 5.62 4.87
C THR A 259 -21.14 6.92 4.19
N ILE A 260 -19.84 7.12 3.99
CA ILE A 260 -19.29 8.33 3.39
C ILE A 260 -19.44 8.25 1.87
N PRO A 261 -20.12 9.20 1.21
CA PRO A 261 -20.26 9.22 -0.24
C PRO A 261 -18.90 9.09 -0.94
N GLY A 262 -18.79 8.09 -1.82
CA GLY A 262 -17.56 7.80 -2.55
C GLY A 262 -16.63 6.79 -1.90
N ILE A 263 -16.90 6.35 -0.68
CA ILE A 263 -16.18 5.24 -0.04
C ILE A 263 -17.09 4.01 -0.09
N GLY A 264 -16.70 2.99 -0.85
CA GLY A 264 -17.38 1.69 -0.82
C GLY A 264 -16.57 0.66 -0.03
N LYS A 265 -17.12 -0.55 0.17
CA LYS A 265 -16.54 -1.63 0.97
C LYS A 265 -15.02 -1.81 0.78
N ARG A 266 -14.57 -1.97 -0.48
CA ARG A 266 -13.14 -2.17 -0.77
C ARG A 266 -12.26 -0.98 -0.41
N ALA A 267 -12.77 0.23 -0.58
CA ALA A 267 -12.05 1.44 -0.20
C ALA A 267 -11.93 1.55 1.34
N ALA A 268 -13.00 1.27 2.06
CA ALA A 268 -13.01 1.21 3.53
C ALA A 268 -12.00 0.19 4.06
N GLU A 269 -11.96 -1.01 3.49
CA GLU A 269 -10.98 -2.06 3.81
C GLU A 269 -9.53 -1.57 3.64
N CYS A 270 -9.24 -0.91 2.51
CA CYS A 270 -7.92 -0.35 2.24
C CYS A 270 -7.57 0.79 3.22
N ILE A 271 -8.52 1.64 3.56
CA ILE A 271 -8.31 2.73 4.53
C ILE A 271 -7.97 2.13 5.89
N ILE A 272 -8.77 1.19 6.41
CA ILE A 272 -8.52 0.53 7.70
C ILE A 272 -7.17 -0.18 7.70
N ALA A 273 -6.80 -0.86 6.60
CA ALA A 273 -5.51 -1.51 6.46
C ALA A 273 -4.33 -0.54 6.61
N GLU A 274 -4.50 0.72 6.18
CA GLU A 274 -3.43 1.71 6.24
C GLU A 274 -3.39 2.47 7.57
N ILE A 275 -4.52 2.81 8.17
CA ILE A 275 -4.57 3.67 9.37
C ILE A 275 -4.96 2.94 10.66
N GLY A 276 -5.48 1.72 10.55
CA GLY A 276 -6.12 1.03 11.68
C GLY A 276 -7.51 1.57 11.99
N ALA A 277 -8.12 1.07 13.06
CA ALA A 277 -9.41 1.53 13.56
C ALA A 277 -9.27 2.49 14.76
N ASP A 278 -8.10 2.55 15.40
CA ASP A 278 -7.83 3.44 16.53
C ASP A 278 -7.49 4.86 16.06
N MET A 279 -8.47 5.76 16.13
CA MET A 279 -8.31 7.16 15.72
C MET A 279 -7.66 8.06 16.78
N THR A 280 -7.35 7.58 17.97
CA THR A 280 -6.60 8.35 18.98
C THR A 280 -5.20 8.74 18.48
N ARG A 281 -4.67 8.00 17.51
CA ARG A 281 -3.39 8.26 16.84
C ARG A 281 -3.39 9.48 15.92
N PHE A 282 -4.57 9.92 15.49
CA PHE A 282 -4.75 11.08 14.62
C PHE A 282 -5.66 12.10 15.29
N PRO A 283 -5.11 12.97 16.18
CA PRO A 283 -5.92 13.90 16.99
C PRO A 283 -6.84 14.81 16.15
N THR A 284 -6.47 15.08 14.91
CA THR A 284 -7.29 15.86 13.95
C THR A 284 -7.18 15.33 12.53
N ALA A 285 -8.12 15.69 11.67
CA ALA A 285 -8.08 15.40 10.25
C ALA A 285 -6.78 15.90 9.57
N ALA A 286 -6.22 17.02 10.03
CA ALA A 286 -4.97 17.56 9.52
C ALA A 286 -3.77 16.63 9.80
N HIS A 287 -3.75 15.94 10.95
CA HIS A 287 -2.71 14.96 11.26
C HIS A 287 -2.78 13.77 10.31
N LEU A 288 -3.98 13.26 10.03
CA LEU A 288 -4.19 12.18 9.07
C LEU A 288 -3.81 12.60 7.65
N ALA A 289 -4.22 13.78 7.20
CA ALA A 289 -3.88 14.31 5.89
C ALA A 289 -2.37 14.54 5.72
N SER A 290 -1.69 15.00 6.76
CA SER A 290 -0.22 15.16 6.79
C SER A 290 0.48 13.79 6.72
N TRP A 291 0.01 12.81 7.48
CA TRP A 291 0.54 11.45 7.47
C TRP A 291 0.34 10.75 6.11
N ALA A 292 -0.81 10.99 5.47
CA ALA A 292 -1.08 10.53 4.11
C ALA A 292 -0.25 11.25 3.03
N GLY A 293 0.47 12.33 3.37
CA GLY A 293 1.21 13.13 2.41
C GLY A 293 0.33 13.98 1.49
N MET A 294 -0.87 14.32 1.94
CA MET A 294 -1.84 15.13 1.17
C MET A 294 -1.81 16.62 1.53
N CYS A 295 -1.09 17.00 2.58
CA CYS A 295 -0.90 18.40 2.95
C CYS A 295 0.23 19.03 2.13
N PRO A 296 0.08 20.29 1.66
CA PRO A 296 1.15 21.01 1.03
C PRO A 296 2.29 21.26 2.03
N GLY A 297 3.51 21.09 1.59
CA GLY A 297 4.69 21.44 2.39
C GLY A 297 4.81 22.95 2.53
N ASN A 298 4.84 23.46 3.76
CA ASN A 298 5.12 24.87 4.05
C ASN A 298 6.63 25.07 4.16
N ASN A 299 7.31 25.17 3.03
CA ASN A 299 8.75 25.49 3.02
C ASN A 299 8.92 27.00 2.79
N ILE A 300 8.91 27.75 3.90
CA ILE A 300 9.11 29.21 3.90
C ILE A 300 10.34 29.51 4.74
N THR A 301 11.34 30.15 4.14
CA THR A 301 12.55 30.60 4.83
C THR A 301 12.77 32.07 4.51
N GLY A 302 12.92 32.92 5.54
CA GLY A 302 13.11 34.36 5.38
C GLY A 302 12.00 35.08 4.59
N GLY A 303 10.74 34.62 4.76
CA GLY A 303 9.57 35.17 4.05
C GLY A 303 9.43 34.69 2.59
N LYS A 304 10.38 33.90 2.05
CA LYS A 304 10.32 33.36 0.69
C LYS A 304 9.75 31.93 0.70
N ARG A 305 8.72 31.70 -0.10
CA ARG A 305 8.12 30.37 -0.32
C ARG A 305 8.97 29.59 -1.32
N HIS A 306 9.61 28.48 -0.89
CA HIS A 306 10.48 27.66 -1.73
C HIS A 306 9.74 26.54 -2.45
N SER A 307 8.78 25.87 -1.82
CA SER A 307 8.02 24.79 -2.45
C SER A 307 6.66 24.59 -1.78
N GLY A 308 5.63 24.34 -2.58
CA GLY A 308 4.31 23.89 -2.13
C GLY A 308 4.07 22.40 -2.35
N LYS A 309 5.12 21.61 -2.71
CA LYS A 309 4.99 20.18 -2.90
C LYS A 309 4.56 19.51 -1.60
N THR A 310 3.67 18.52 -1.72
CA THR A 310 3.28 17.67 -0.61
C THR A 310 4.47 16.87 -0.10
N ASN A 311 4.51 16.61 1.21
CA ASN A 311 5.51 15.74 1.79
C ASN A 311 5.29 14.29 1.35
N HIS A 312 6.35 13.47 1.41
CA HIS A 312 6.21 12.03 1.25
C HIS A 312 5.39 11.48 2.42
N GLY A 313 4.29 10.81 2.11
CA GLY A 313 3.41 10.16 3.07
C GLY A 313 3.08 8.73 2.64
N ASN A 314 2.01 8.18 3.18
CA ASN A 314 1.53 6.86 2.78
C ASN A 314 0.85 6.94 1.40
N LEU A 315 1.59 6.52 0.36
CA LEU A 315 1.10 6.54 -1.04
C LEU A 315 -0.13 5.67 -1.26
N TRP A 316 -0.28 4.58 -0.52
CA TRP A 316 -1.44 3.69 -0.65
C TRP A 316 -2.72 4.37 -0.14
N LEU A 317 -2.61 5.05 1.00
CA LEU A 317 -3.72 5.82 1.54
C LEU A 317 -4.04 7.03 0.66
N ALA A 318 -3.03 7.78 0.22
CA ALA A 318 -3.22 8.93 -0.64
C ALA A 318 -3.94 8.56 -1.95
N ASP A 319 -3.56 7.44 -2.56
CA ASP A 319 -4.17 6.97 -3.80
C ASP A 319 -5.63 6.55 -3.60
N ILE A 320 -5.95 5.77 -2.55
CA ILE A 320 -7.34 5.38 -2.31
C ILE A 320 -8.22 6.58 -1.94
N LEU A 321 -7.72 7.53 -1.14
CA LEU A 321 -8.46 8.74 -0.82
C LEU A 321 -8.71 9.62 -2.04
N ASN A 322 -7.76 9.71 -2.98
CA ASN A 322 -7.96 10.40 -4.25
C ASN A 322 -9.06 9.75 -5.09
N GLN A 323 -9.09 8.41 -5.18
CA GLN A 323 -10.15 7.69 -5.88
C GLN A 323 -11.52 7.92 -5.22
N CYS A 324 -11.59 7.87 -3.88
CA CYS A 324 -12.81 8.17 -3.12
C CYS A 324 -13.27 9.61 -3.34
N ALA A 325 -12.36 10.58 -3.38
CA ALA A 325 -12.69 11.98 -3.63
C ALA A 325 -13.30 12.19 -5.03
N TRP A 326 -12.75 11.55 -6.06
CA TRP A 326 -13.33 11.57 -7.40
C TRP A 326 -14.70 10.89 -7.47
N SER A 327 -14.91 9.79 -6.76
CA SER A 327 -16.21 9.14 -6.65
C SER A 327 -17.21 10.04 -5.95
N ALA A 328 -16.84 10.63 -4.80
CA ALA A 328 -17.66 11.56 -4.06
C ALA A 328 -18.06 12.80 -4.87
N ALA A 329 -17.11 13.35 -5.65
CA ALA A 329 -17.39 14.50 -6.53
C ALA A 329 -18.46 14.21 -7.59
N ARG A 330 -18.60 12.95 -8.01
CA ARG A 330 -19.60 12.50 -9.01
C ARG A 330 -20.90 12.02 -8.39
N THR A 331 -20.96 11.79 -7.08
CA THR A 331 -22.17 11.37 -6.38
C THR A 331 -23.10 12.56 -6.20
N ARG A 332 -24.16 12.63 -7.03
CA ARG A 332 -25.12 13.73 -7.03
C ARG A 332 -25.80 13.91 -5.66
N ASP A 333 -26.28 15.12 -5.41
CA ASP A 333 -27.07 15.48 -4.23
C ASP A 333 -26.36 15.24 -2.88
N THR A 334 -25.01 15.32 -2.88
CA THR A 334 -24.20 15.23 -1.66
C THR A 334 -23.44 16.53 -1.37
N TYR A 335 -23.15 16.76 -0.09
CA TYR A 335 -22.34 17.89 0.34
C TYR A 335 -20.95 17.91 -0.32
N LEU A 336 -20.29 16.76 -0.42
CA LEU A 336 -18.96 16.66 -1.01
C LEU A 336 -18.95 17.01 -2.50
N SER A 337 -19.96 16.57 -3.26
CA SER A 337 -20.12 16.95 -4.66
C SER A 337 -20.34 18.45 -4.82
N ALA A 338 -21.26 19.03 -4.03
CA ALA A 338 -21.52 20.46 -4.05
C ALA A 338 -20.28 21.29 -3.71
N GLN A 339 -19.51 20.86 -2.69
CA GLN A 339 -18.25 21.49 -2.30
C GLN A 339 -17.21 21.42 -3.41
N PHE A 340 -17.03 20.25 -4.02
CA PHE A 340 -16.10 20.06 -5.13
C PHE A 340 -16.38 21.03 -6.27
N TRP A 341 -17.63 21.08 -6.77
CA TRP A 341 -18.00 21.95 -7.88
C TRP A 341 -17.91 23.45 -7.54
N ARG A 342 -18.19 23.82 -6.29
CA ARG A 342 -17.98 25.19 -5.82
C ARG A 342 -16.50 25.60 -5.86
N LEU A 343 -15.59 24.70 -5.43
CA LEU A 343 -14.15 24.95 -5.45
C LEU A 343 -13.60 24.95 -6.88
N ALA A 344 -13.97 23.98 -7.70
CA ALA A 344 -13.53 23.86 -9.09
C ALA A 344 -13.87 25.11 -9.91
N ARG A 345 -15.08 25.68 -9.74
CA ARG A 345 -15.48 26.94 -10.42
C ARG A 345 -14.66 28.16 -9.99
N ARG A 346 -14.06 28.12 -8.79
CA ARG A 346 -13.28 29.25 -8.24
C ARG A 346 -11.81 29.17 -8.58
N ILE A 347 -11.25 27.96 -8.70
CA ILE A 347 -9.81 27.74 -8.85
C ILE A 347 -9.44 27.51 -10.32
N GLY A 348 -10.37 27.08 -11.17
CA GLY A 348 -10.21 26.78 -12.59
C GLY A 348 -9.96 25.32 -12.84
#